data_6f7e90b2a74d78348a10908d898a1a2a
#
_entry.id   6f7e90b2a74d78348a10908d898a1a2a
#
_cell.length_a   1.000
_cell.length_b   1.000
_cell.length_c   1.000
_cell.angle_alpha   90.00
_cell.angle_beta   90.00
_cell.angle_gamma   90.00
#
_symmetry.space_group_name_H-M   'P 1'
#
loop_
_entity.id
_entity.type
_entity.pdbx_description
1 polymer ?
#
loop_
_entity_poly.entity_id
_entity_poly.type
_entity_poly.pdbx_seq_one_letter_code
_entity_poly.pdbx_strand_id
1 'polypeptide(L)'
;MLVLSTDVIPDFYKVSDVHGFIEYTHRIEISNKGLIRGITERNRNEHQEAYDGFVRSAANKGNILYGVKISTSTAQFKEGTYLYITYYGTLATIEHNR
;
A
#
# COMPACT_ATOMS: atom_id res chain seq x y z
N MET A 1 8.89 -9.21 5.62
CA MET A 1 8.15 -7.95 5.97
C MET A 1 6.81 -8.30 6.58
N LEU A 2 6.59 -7.90 7.81
CA LEU A 2 5.29 -8.03 8.46
C LEU A 2 4.45 -6.79 8.14
N VAL A 3 3.22 -6.98 7.67
CA VAL A 3 2.33 -5.87 7.30
C VAL A 3 1.06 -5.98 8.12
N LEU A 4 0.74 -4.95 8.89
CA LEU A 4 -0.41 -4.89 9.76
C LEU A 4 -1.28 -3.67 9.45
N SER A 5 -2.59 -3.87 9.38
CA SER A 5 -3.55 -2.77 9.28
C SER A 5 -3.84 -2.13 10.63
N THR A 6 -3.48 -2.79 11.71
CA THR A 6 -3.70 -2.29 13.07
C THR A 6 -2.58 -1.32 13.49
N ASP A 7 -2.92 -0.42 14.40
CA ASP A 7 -1.95 0.52 14.96
C ASP A 7 -1.15 -0.07 16.11
N VAL A 8 -1.52 -1.27 16.56
CA VAL A 8 -0.91 -1.95 17.69
C VAL A 8 -0.03 -3.08 17.19
N ILE A 9 1.21 -3.09 17.67
CA ILE A 9 2.16 -4.15 17.39
C ILE A 9 2.01 -5.22 18.48
N PRO A 10 1.97 -6.52 18.11
CA PRO A 10 1.86 -7.58 19.12
C PRO A 10 2.94 -7.54 20.19
N ASP A 11 2.58 -7.89 21.42
CA ASP A 11 3.43 -7.79 22.61
C ASP A 11 4.72 -8.62 22.53
N PHE A 12 4.74 -9.66 21.69
CA PHE A 12 5.93 -10.50 21.54
C PHE A 12 6.99 -9.84 20.61
N TYR A 13 6.70 -8.65 20.10
CA TYR A 13 7.67 -7.85 19.35
C TYR A 13 8.02 -6.58 20.10
N LYS A 14 9.25 -6.17 19.96
CA LYS A 14 9.75 -4.91 20.49
C LYS A 14 10.19 -4.02 19.33
N VAL A 15 9.71 -2.78 19.33
CA VAL A 15 10.16 -1.80 18.32
C VAL A 15 11.54 -1.30 18.71
N SER A 16 12.52 -1.54 17.86
CA SER A 16 13.89 -1.06 18.08
C SER A 16 14.14 0.29 17.40
N ASP A 17 13.44 0.58 16.32
CA ASP A 17 13.58 1.86 15.61
C ASP A 17 12.32 2.17 14.80
N VAL A 18 11.89 3.41 14.83
CA VAL A 18 10.76 3.88 14.02
C VAL A 18 11.32 4.74 12.90
N HIS A 19 11.08 4.32 11.67
CA HIS A 19 11.59 5.02 10.48
C HIS A 19 10.64 6.11 9.99
N GLY A 20 9.36 6.00 10.36
CA GLY A 20 8.37 7.02 10.07
C GLY A 20 7.33 6.62 9.04
N PHE A 21 6.61 7.61 8.58
CA PHE A 21 5.51 7.45 7.62
C PHE A 21 6.05 7.20 6.22
N ILE A 22 5.45 6.23 5.54
CA ILE A 22 5.73 6.02 4.11
C ILE A 22 4.41 5.88 3.35
N GLU A 23 4.44 6.23 2.08
CA GLU A 23 3.31 6.02 1.18
C GLU A 23 3.80 5.60 -0.20
N TYR A 24 2.91 4.94 -0.94
CA TYR A 24 3.17 4.52 -2.31
C TYR A 24 1.87 4.64 -3.08
N THR A 25 1.90 5.36 -4.19
CA THR A 25 0.74 5.54 -5.06
C THR A 25 0.98 4.84 -6.38
N HIS A 26 0.03 4.00 -6.78
CA HIS A 26 0.00 3.33 -8.06
C HIS A 26 -1.09 3.96 -8.92
N ARG A 27 -0.75 4.39 -10.12
CA ARG A 27 -1.69 5.03 -11.04
C ARG A 27 -2.03 4.08 -12.17
N ILE A 28 -3.32 3.98 -12.46
CA ILE A 28 -3.84 3.13 -13.53
C ILE A 28 -4.68 3.97 -14.48
N GLU A 29 -4.44 3.86 -15.77
CA GLU A 29 -5.30 4.46 -16.76
C GLU A 29 -6.53 3.61 -16.96
N ILE A 30 -7.72 4.22 -16.84
CA ILE A 30 -8.99 3.56 -17.04
C ILE A 30 -9.54 3.97 -18.40
N SER A 31 -9.70 3.00 -19.29
CA SER A 31 -10.32 3.24 -20.60
C SER A 31 -11.83 3.46 -20.44
N ASN A 32 -12.38 4.45 -21.16
CA ASN A 32 -13.81 4.73 -21.14
C ASN A 32 -14.68 3.66 -21.78
N LYS A 33 -14.08 2.69 -22.46
CA LYS A 33 -14.82 1.63 -23.16
C LYS A 33 -14.71 0.30 -22.43
N GLY A 34 -15.84 -0.36 -22.21
CA GLY A 34 -15.91 -1.67 -21.61
C GLY A 34 -15.63 -1.70 -20.13
N LEU A 35 -15.95 -0.62 -19.48
CA LEU A 35 -15.53 -0.31 -18.13
C LEU A 35 -15.99 -1.28 -17.06
N ILE A 36 -17.19 -1.84 -17.16
CA ILE A 36 -17.78 -2.53 -16.02
C ILE A 36 -17.21 -3.94 -15.83
N ARG A 37 -16.92 -4.65 -16.91
CA ARG A 37 -16.36 -6.00 -16.84
C ARG A 37 -14.85 -6.02 -16.60
N GLY A 38 -14.13 -5.14 -17.28
CA GLY A 38 -12.68 -5.07 -17.17
C GLY A 38 -12.20 -4.51 -15.85
N ILE A 39 -12.98 -3.62 -15.23
CA ILE A 39 -12.59 -2.96 -13.98
C ILE A 39 -12.47 -3.93 -12.82
N THR A 40 -13.39 -4.89 -12.69
CA THR A 40 -13.40 -5.80 -11.54
C THR A 40 -12.17 -6.72 -11.54
N GLU A 41 -11.80 -7.26 -12.69
CA GLU A 41 -10.63 -8.13 -12.81
C GLU A 41 -9.33 -7.32 -12.79
N ARG A 42 -9.29 -6.18 -13.47
CA ARG A 42 -8.14 -5.29 -13.46
C ARG A 42 -7.86 -4.73 -12.07
N ASN A 43 -8.89 -4.33 -11.35
CA ASN A 43 -8.71 -3.78 -10.00
C ASN A 43 -8.04 -4.77 -9.07
N ARG A 44 -8.35 -6.07 -9.19
CA ARG A 44 -7.73 -7.08 -8.35
C ARG A 44 -6.23 -7.17 -8.58
N ASN A 45 -5.79 -7.19 -9.84
CA ASN A 45 -4.37 -7.26 -10.19
C ASN A 45 -3.64 -5.96 -9.86
N GLU A 46 -4.28 -4.83 -10.09
CA GLU A 46 -3.68 -3.51 -9.85
C GLU A 46 -3.55 -3.21 -8.36
N HIS A 47 -4.49 -3.66 -7.54
CA HIS A 47 -4.35 -3.56 -6.09
C HIS A 47 -3.18 -4.40 -5.60
N GLN A 48 -2.99 -5.60 -6.17
CA GLN A 48 -1.87 -6.45 -5.82
C GLN A 48 -0.54 -5.81 -6.23
N GLU A 49 -0.47 -5.21 -7.40
CA GLU A 49 0.72 -4.49 -7.86
C GLU A 49 1.04 -3.29 -6.98
N ALA A 50 0.01 -2.55 -6.58
CA ALA A 50 0.18 -1.41 -5.68
C ALA A 50 0.70 -1.86 -4.31
N TYR A 51 0.16 -2.94 -3.78
CA TYR A 51 0.61 -3.53 -2.53
C TYR A 51 2.06 -4.00 -2.62
N ASP A 52 2.40 -4.72 -3.68
CA ASP A 52 3.77 -5.24 -3.90
C ASP A 52 4.78 -4.08 -4.02
N GLY A 53 4.39 -3.01 -4.71
CA GLY A 53 5.23 -1.82 -4.84
C GLY A 53 5.46 -1.13 -3.50
N PHE A 54 4.42 -1.05 -2.68
CA PHE A 54 4.50 -0.48 -1.34
C PHE A 54 5.45 -1.27 -0.44
N VAL A 55 5.29 -2.59 -0.41
CA VAL A 55 6.16 -3.48 0.38
C VAL A 55 7.60 -3.40 -0.11
N ARG A 56 7.80 -3.42 -1.42
CA ARG A 56 9.14 -3.33 -2.02
C ARG A 56 9.85 -2.02 -1.66
N SER A 57 9.10 -0.92 -1.65
CA SER A 57 9.67 0.39 -1.32
C SER A 57 10.20 0.46 0.11
N ALA A 58 9.66 -0.39 0.99
CA ALA A 58 10.00 -0.41 2.42
C ALA A 58 11.01 -1.50 2.81
N ALA A 59 11.18 -2.52 1.97
CA ALA A 59 11.84 -3.78 2.34
C ALA A 59 13.29 -3.65 2.82
N ASN A 60 14.02 -2.66 2.34
CA ASN A 60 15.43 -2.45 2.72
C ASN A 60 15.61 -1.50 3.90
N LYS A 61 14.51 -0.95 4.43
CA LYS A 61 14.56 0.11 5.44
C LYS A 61 14.06 -0.34 6.81
N GLY A 62 13.26 -1.41 6.85
CA GLY A 62 12.69 -1.93 8.07
C GLY A 62 12.07 -3.30 7.83
N ASN A 63 11.44 -3.87 8.85
CA ASN A 63 10.86 -5.20 8.76
C ASN A 63 9.38 -5.27 9.17
N ILE A 64 8.77 -4.13 9.47
CA ILE A 64 7.34 -4.05 9.76
C ILE A 64 6.74 -2.77 9.18
N LEU A 65 5.55 -2.94 8.60
CA LEU A 65 4.66 -1.84 8.24
C LEU A 65 3.39 -2.00 9.08
N TYR A 66 3.02 -0.99 9.84
CA TYR A 66 1.83 -1.05 10.68
C TYR A 66 0.96 0.20 10.52
N GLY A 67 -0.28 0.10 10.96
CA GLY A 67 -1.25 1.16 10.71
C GLY A 67 -1.51 1.37 9.24
N VAL A 68 -1.39 0.30 8.43
CA VAL A 68 -1.47 0.40 6.97
C VAL A 68 -2.91 0.67 6.54
N LYS A 69 -3.08 1.69 5.73
CA LYS A 69 -4.36 2.09 5.16
C LYS A 69 -4.25 2.15 3.64
N ILE A 70 -5.40 2.05 3.00
CA ILE A 70 -5.53 2.13 1.54
C ILE A 70 -6.49 3.26 1.23
N SER A 71 -6.11 4.11 0.29
CA SER A 71 -6.97 5.16 -0.24
C SER A 71 -7.05 5.01 -1.74
N THR A 72 -8.24 5.14 -2.30
CA THR A 72 -8.43 5.13 -3.74
C THR A 72 -9.14 6.41 -4.17
N SER A 73 -8.74 6.94 -5.32
CA SER A 73 -9.39 8.10 -5.90
C SER A 73 -9.29 8.03 -7.41
N THR A 74 -10.18 8.75 -8.08
CA THR A 74 -10.17 8.85 -9.54
C THR A 74 -10.01 10.31 -9.92
N ALA A 75 -9.33 10.55 -11.03
CA ALA A 75 -9.20 11.88 -11.61
C ALA A 75 -9.38 11.78 -13.12
N GLN A 76 -10.13 12.72 -13.67
CA GLN A 76 -10.37 12.80 -15.09
C GLN A 76 -9.60 13.97 -15.67
N PHE A 77 -8.78 13.66 -16.69
CA PHE A 77 -7.99 14.64 -17.42
C PHE A 77 -8.39 14.61 -18.89
N LYS A 78 -7.88 15.55 -19.68
CA LYS A 78 -8.11 15.57 -21.13
C LYS A 78 -7.67 14.28 -21.81
N GLU A 79 -6.61 13.65 -21.27
CA GLU A 79 -5.98 12.47 -21.84
C GLU A 79 -6.65 11.16 -21.42
N GLY A 80 -7.52 11.19 -20.40
CA GLY A 80 -8.19 10.01 -19.91
C GLY A 80 -8.54 10.09 -18.43
N THR A 81 -9.08 9.00 -17.94
CA THR A 81 -9.41 8.85 -16.51
C THR A 81 -8.40 7.94 -15.86
N TYR A 82 -7.96 8.30 -14.67
CA TYR A 82 -6.97 7.55 -13.92
C TYR A 82 -7.51 7.16 -12.55
N LEU A 83 -7.19 5.94 -12.14
CA LEU A 83 -7.43 5.46 -10.78
C LEU A 83 -6.11 5.52 -10.02
N TYR A 84 -6.14 6.10 -8.83
CA TYR A 84 -4.99 6.17 -7.94
C TYR A 84 -5.25 5.29 -6.73
N ILE A 85 -4.32 4.37 -6.48
CA ILE A 85 -4.36 3.48 -5.32
C ILE A 85 -3.17 3.85 -4.45
N THR A 86 -3.42 4.34 -3.25
CA THR A 86 -2.36 4.76 -2.34
C THR A 86 -2.37 3.86 -1.10
N TYR A 87 -1.23 3.24 -0.82
CA TYR A 87 -0.96 2.58 0.45
C TYR A 87 -0.09 3.48 1.30
N TYR A 88 -0.41 3.57 2.57
CA TYR A 88 0.39 4.36 3.50
C TYR A 88 0.39 3.71 4.88
N GLY A 89 1.42 3.97 5.65
CA GLY A 89 1.57 3.41 6.99
C GLY A 89 2.86 3.86 7.64
N THR A 90 3.18 3.24 8.75
CA THR A 90 4.40 3.50 9.48
C THR A 90 5.38 2.36 9.30
N LEU A 91 6.61 2.70 8.97
CA LEU A 91 7.71 1.75 8.82
C LEU A 91 8.56 1.75 10.07
N ALA A 92 8.88 0.57 10.56
CA ALA A 92 9.72 0.40 11.74
C ALA A 92 10.56 -0.87 11.62
N THR A 93 11.46 -1.02 12.56
CA THR A 93 12.22 -2.26 12.75
C THR A 93 11.85 -2.85 14.10
N ILE A 94 11.49 -4.13 14.11
CA ILE A 94 11.10 -4.86 15.32
C ILE A 94 12.04 -6.04 15.55
N GLU A 95 12.10 -6.43 16.81
CA GLU A 95 12.83 -7.60 17.28
C GLU A 95 11.90 -8.44 18.15
N HIS A 96 12.22 -9.72 18.30
CA HIS A 96 11.51 -10.56 19.24
C HIS A 96 11.75 -10.08 20.66
N ASN A 97 10.67 -9.90 21.40
CA ASN A 97 10.72 -9.51 22.79
C ASN A 97 10.83 -10.78 23.65
N ARG A 98 11.94 -10.93 24.32
CA ARG A 98 12.18 -12.07 25.22
C ARG A 98 11.97 -11.70 26.65
#